data_98691605a8a910f29764062a882d30ab
#
_entry.id   98691605a8a910f29764062a882d30ab
#
_cell.length_a   1.000
_cell.length_b   1.000
_cell.length_c   1.000
_cell.angle_alpha   90.00
_cell.angle_beta   90.00
_cell.angle_gamma   90.00
#
_symmetry.space_group_name_H-M   'P 1'
#
loop_
_entity.id
_entity.type
_entity.pdbx_description
1 polymer ?
#
loop_
_entity_poly.entity_id
_entity_poly.type
_entity_poly.pdbx_seq_one_letter_code
_entity_poly.pdbx_strand_id
1 'polypeptide(L)'
;MRKRNVRAVIAAALCMTVLAAGCGKKADDPVFTGDKTEAPVYQANLDAIKSSAYASADNLDLEPGTYISVIGRGSSTPYWNQVKAGVEQAATDLNTALGYSGNDKVKVLYSAPDENDNIDQQVNILDEELARYPDVIAISSVDASACSVQFDLAIENGIPIVAFDSGNSYQNIQSTCKTNNIEAATTGTKNFCEKIGDSGEILLLVHDTVSDTAKEREAGIKNELAANHPNVTVTETIYLDQLE
;
A
#
# COMPACT_ATOMS: atom_id res chain seq x y z
N MET A 1 4.44 29.55 -17.30
CA MET A 1 3.70 28.28 -17.19
C MET A 1 4.59 27.19 -17.78
N ARG A 2 5.27 26.43 -16.92
CA ARG A 2 6.17 25.33 -17.31
C ARG A 2 5.30 24.07 -17.52
N LYS A 3 5.17 23.60 -18.75
CA LYS A 3 4.52 22.30 -19.02
C LYS A 3 5.51 21.22 -18.59
N ARG A 4 5.20 20.54 -17.51
CA ARG A 4 6.06 19.48 -16.94
C ARG A 4 5.63 18.13 -17.50
N ASN A 5 6.59 17.39 -18.08
CA ASN A 5 6.36 16.03 -18.60
C ASN A 5 6.51 15.00 -17.44
N VAL A 6 5.61 15.08 -16.48
CA VAL A 6 5.66 14.23 -15.27
C VAL A 6 5.12 12.80 -15.51
N ARG A 7 4.56 12.53 -16.69
CA ARG A 7 3.69 11.37 -16.94
C ARG A 7 4.33 9.97 -16.87
N ALA A 8 5.64 9.86 -16.96
CA ALA A 8 6.30 8.54 -17.10
C ALA A 8 6.98 8.02 -15.82
N VAL A 9 7.14 8.86 -14.81
CA VAL A 9 8.08 8.60 -13.71
C VAL A 9 7.44 8.02 -12.45
N ILE A 10 6.14 8.20 -12.29
CA ILE A 10 5.45 8.01 -11.01
C ILE A 10 5.29 6.53 -10.64
N ALA A 11 5.17 5.65 -11.63
CA ALA A 11 4.91 4.24 -11.37
C ALA A 11 6.10 3.49 -10.74
N ALA A 12 7.33 3.93 -11.00
CA ALA A 12 8.53 3.21 -10.56
C ALA A 12 8.93 3.52 -9.10
N ALA A 13 8.74 4.76 -8.65
CA ALA A 13 9.22 5.18 -7.34
C ALA A 13 8.37 4.64 -6.16
N LEU A 14 7.07 4.44 -6.36
CA LEU A 14 6.17 4.01 -5.30
C LEU A 14 6.08 2.49 -5.10
N CYS A 15 6.42 1.70 -6.11
CA CYS A 15 6.42 0.24 -5.98
C CYS A 15 7.49 -0.31 -5.03
N MET A 16 8.46 0.52 -4.62
CA MET A 16 9.55 0.11 -3.72
C MET A 16 9.12 -0.20 -2.29
N THR A 17 8.00 0.37 -1.83
CA THR A 17 7.66 0.32 -0.41
C THR A 17 7.05 -1.01 0.06
N VAL A 18 6.46 -1.78 -0.84
CA VAL A 18 5.72 -2.98 -0.45
C VAL A 18 6.60 -4.23 -0.39
N LEU A 19 7.75 -4.24 -1.09
CA LEU A 19 8.57 -5.44 -1.26
C LEU A 19 9.84 -5.47 -0.41
N ALA A 20 10.29 -4.35 0.15
CA ALA A 20 11.47 -4.30 1.02
C ALA A 20 11.21 -4.81 2.46
N ALA A 21 9.95 -5.03 2.84
CA ALA A 21 9.58 -5.54 4.17
C ALA A 21 9.96 -7.02 4.43
N GLY A 22 10.60 -7.69 3.46
CA GLY A 22 10.89 -9.12 3.52
C GLY A 22 12.27 -9.53 4.03
N CYS A 23 13.24 -8.63 4.22
CA CYS A 23 14.60 -9.04 4.61
C CYS A 23 15.30 -8.04 5.52
N GLY A 24 14.96 -8.04 6.79
CA GLY A 24 15.70 -7.36 7.85
C GLY A 24 15.94 -8.29 9.04
N LYS A 25 17.20 -8.58 9.34
CA LYS A 25 17.62 -9.42 10.46
C LYS A 25 17.34 -8.75 11.80
N LYS A 26 16.70 -9.52 12.73
CA LYS A 26 16.70 -9.47 14.18
C LYS A 26 15.91 -8.37 14.88
N ALA A 27 14.82 -8.79 15.46
CA ALA A 27 14.50 -8.51 16.85
C ALA A 27 13.94 -9.80 17.47
N ASP A 28 14.41 -10.16 18.65
CA ASP A 28 14.01 -11.31 19.42
C ASP A 28 12.66 -11.03 20.11
N ASP A 29 11.56 -11.08 19.35
CA ASP A 29 10.23 -11.21 19.90
C ASP A 29 9.66 -12.56 19.47
N PRO A 30 9.00 -13.31 20.37
CA PRO A 30 8.41 -14.58 20.03
C PRO A 30 7.13 -14.37 19.20
N VAL A 31 7.31 -14.00 17.96
CA VAL A 31 6.23 -14.16 16.96
C VAL A 31 5.98 -15.65 16.88
N PHE A 32 4.76 -16.09 17.14
CA PHE A 32 4.31 -17.45 16.88
C PHE A 32 4.50 -17.73 15.37
N THR A 33 5.65 -18.25 15.07
CA THR A 33 5.97 -18.76 13.74
C THR A 33 5.87 -20.25 13.90
N GLY A 34 4.85 -20.86 13.36
CA GLY A 34 4.73 -22.31 13.33
C GLY A 34 6.08 -22.97 13.01
N ASP A 35 6.18 -24.25 13.09
CA ASP A 35 7.44 -24.99 12.97
C ASP A 35 8.34 -24.43 11.87
N LYS A 36 9.51 -23.87 12.24
CA LYS A 36 10.42 -23.11 11.36
C LYS A 36 11.35 -23.99 10.52
N THR A 37 11.13 -25.29 10.47
CA THR A 37 12.07 -26.22 9.86
C THR A 37 11.99 -26.28 8.34
N GLU A 38 10.89 -25.83 7.72
CA GLU A 38 10.77 -25.75 6.27
C GLU A 38 10.25 -24.37 5.84
N ALA A 39 10.89 -23.79 4.83
CA ALA A 39 10.37 -22.58 4.21
C ALA A 39 8.98 -22.86 3.65
N PRO A 40 8.01 -21.96 3.82
CA PRO A 40 6.68 -22.14 3.27
C PRO A 40 6.75 -22.37 1.75
N VAL A 41 5.86 -23.19 1.21
CA VAL A 41 5.81 -23.52 -0.23
C VAL A 41 5.74 -22.24 -1.10
N TYR A 42 5.13 -21.19 -0.58
CA TYR A 42 5.04 -19.89 -1.26
C TYR A 42 6.34 -19.06 -1.19
N GLN A 43 7.33 -19.43 -0.39
CA GLN A 43 8.59 -18.67 -0.27
C GLN A 43 9.30 -18.54 -1.61
N ALA A 44 9.30 -19.62 -2.40
CA ALA A 44 9.88 -19.57 -3.75
C ALA A 44 9.19 -18.54 -4.67
N ASN A 45 7.89 -18.33 -4.50
CA ASN A 45 7.16 -17.30 -5.25
C ASN A 45 7.52 -15.89 -4.77
N LEU A 46 7.70 -15.71 -3.46
CA LEU A 46 8.18 -14.44 -2.90
C LEU A 46 9.60 -14.14 -3.36
N ASP A 47 10.48 -15.12 -3.37
CA ASP A 47 11.87 -14.99 -3.82
C ASP A 47 11.96 -14.73 -5.33
N ALA A 48 10.97 -15.20 -6.10
CA ALA A 48 10.86 -14.94 -7.54
C ALA A 48 10.40 -13.52 -7.86
N ILE A 49 9.80 -12.80 -6.91
CA ILE A 49 9.44 -11.40 -7.07
C ILE A 49 10.72 -10.58 -7.15
N LYS A 50 11.10 -10.18 -8.36
CA LYS A 50 12.24 -9.30 -8.58
C LYS A 50 11.84 -7.88 -8.23
N SER A 51 12.00 -7.51 -6.98
CA SER A 51 11.80 -6.12 -6.50
C SER A 51 12.59 -5.11 -7.33
N SER A 52 13.73 -5.49 -7.89
CA SER A 52 14.53 -4.64 -8.76
C SER A 52 13.78 -4.11 -10.00
N ALA A 53 12.77 -4.82 -10.51
CA ALA A 53 11.98 -4.34 -11.63
C ALA A 53 11.10 -3.12 -11.27
N TYR A 54 10.71 -3.02 -10.00
CA TYR A 54 9.89 -1.92 -9.47
C TYR A 54 10.72 -0.89 -8.70
N ALA A 55 11.92 -1.27 -8.28
CA ALA A 55 12.84 -0.43 -7.51
C ALA A 55 13.92 0.23 -8.37
N SER A 56 13.86 0.07 -9.69
CA SER A 56 14.85 0.68 -10.58
C SER A 56 14.58 2.16 -10.76
N ALA A 57 15.59 2.98 -10.49
CA ALA A 57 15.63 4.39 -10.82
C ALA A 57 16.28 4.66 -12.20
N ASP A 58 16.58 3.61 -12.96
CA ASP A 58 17.23 3.71 -14.27
C ASP A 58 16.30 4.40 -15.28
N ASN A 59 16.86 5.32 -16.05
CA ASN A 59 16.16 6.08 -17.09
C ASN A 59 14.98 6.93 -16.61
N LEU A 60 14.93 7.25 -15.31
CA LEU A 60 13.97 8.22 -14.80
C LEU A 60 14.48 9.64 -15.07
N ASP A 61 13.59 10.48 -15.62
CA ASP A 61 13.85 11.89 -15.90
C ASP A 61 12.96 12.73 -14.98
N LEU A 62 13.51 13.13 -13.84
CA LEU A 62 12.86 13.99 -12.87
C LEU A 62 13.53 15.37 -12.85
N GLU A 63 12.74 16.41 -12.82
CA GLU A 63 13.26 17.76 -12.67
C GLU A 63 13.95 17.94 -11.29
N PRO A 64 15.09 18.65 -11.24
CA PRO A 64 15.72 18.99 -9.96
C PRO A 64 14.75 19.68 -9.01
N GLY A 65 14.79 19.29 -7.72
CA GLY A 65 13.94 19.85 -6.68
C GLY A 65 12.48 19.37 -6.72
N THR A 66 12.17 18.34 -7.52
CA THR A 66 10.83 17.70 -7.51
C THR A 66 10.41 17.36 -6.08
N TYR A 67 9.18 17.72 -5.72
CA TYR A 67 8.59 17.44 -4.42
C TYR A 67 7.46 16.41 -4.53
N ILE A 68 7.61 15.29 -3.85
CA ILE A 68 6.64 14.21 -3.79
C ILE A 68 6.08 14.13 -2.36
N SER A 69 4.78 14.34 -2.22
CA SER A 69 4.08 14.12 -0.95
C SER A 69 3.55 12.69 -0.90
N VAL A 70 3.87 11.94 0.15
CA VAL A 70 3.42 10.56 0.37
C VAL A 70 2.57 10.52 1.62
N ILE A 71 1.29 10.16 1.47
CA ILE A 71 0.31 10.18 2.57
C ILE A 71 -0.11 8.76 2.89
N GLY A 72 0.26 8.29 4.07
CA GLY A 72 -0.10 6.97 4.60
C GLY A 72 -1.39 7.00 5.40
N ARG A 73 -1.76 5.82 5.95
CA ARG A 73 -2.95 5.66 6.82
C ARG A 73 -2.59 5.75 8.30
N GLY A 74 -1.31 5.78 8.66
CA GLY A 74 -0.87 5.88 10.03
C GLY A 74 0.63 6.15 10.15
N SER A 75 1.03 6.59 11.35
CA SER A 75 2.39 7.01 11.65
C SER A 75 3.13 6.10 12.65
N SER A 76 2.45 5.18 13.31
CA SER A 76 2.96 4.53 14.53
C SER A 76 2.95 3.01 14.55
N THR A 77 2.40 2.33 13.54
CA THR A 77 2.44 0.86 13.50
C THR A 77 3.73 0.33 12.87
N PRO A 78 4.15 -0.90 13.19
CA PRO A 78 5.31 -1.52 12.54
C PRO A 78 5.20 -1.54 11.01
N TYR A 79 4.00 -1.75 10.47
CA TYR A 79 3.74 -1.74 9.03
C TYR A 79 4.03 -0.35 8.42
N TRP A 80 3.42 0.70 8.97
CA TRP A 80 3.58 2.06 8.44
C TRP A 80 5.00 2.59 8.64
N ASN A 81 5.70 2.17 9.71
CA ASN A 81 7.11 2.48 9.89
C ASN A 81 7.99 1.86 8.78
N GLN A 82 7.67 0.64 8.32
CA GLN A 82 8.37 0.03 7.20
C GLN A 82 8.03 0.73 5.87
N VAL A 83 6.78 1.11 5.66
CA VAL A 83 6.38 1.91 4.48
C VAL A 83 7.17 3.22 4.44
N LYS A 84 7.21 3.97 5.55
CA LYS A 84 7.99 5.20 5.66
C LYS A 84 9.47 4.98 5.35
N ALA A 85 10.07 3.95 5.94
CA ALA A 85 11.48 3.62 5.67
C ALA A 85 11.73 3.30 4.19
N GLY A 86 10.80 2.59 3.53
CA GLY A 86 10.85 2.33 2.09
C GLY A 86 10.76 3.60 1.25
N VAL A 87 9.90 4.54 1.64
CA VAL A 87 9.77 5.86 0.98
C VAL A 87 11.07 6.66 1.09
N GLU A 88 11.68 6.70 2.28
CA GLU A 88 12.96 7.38 2.51
C GLU A 88 14.13 6.73 1.74
N GLN A 89 14.14 5.40 1.66
CA GLN A 89 15.12 4.66 0.84
C GLN A 89 14.94 4.98 -0.64
N ALA A 90 13.70 4.96 -1.14
CA ALA A 90 13.39 5.30 -2.52
C ALA A 90 13.86 6.71 -2.90
N ALA A 91 13.66 7.70 -2.02
CA ALA A 91 14.16 9.05 -2.22
C ALA A 91 15.71 9.09 -2.31
N THR A 92 16.37 8.29 -1.48
CA THR A 92 17.83 8.16 -1.48
C THR A 92 18.35 7.56 -2.77
N ASP A 93 17.73 6.47 -3.23
CA ASP A 93 18.11 5.76 -4.45
C ASP A 93 17.87 6.63 -5.69
N LEU A 94 16.73 7.34 -5.75
CA LEU A 94 16.43 8.31 -6.81
C LEU A 94 17.49 9.41 -6.91
N ASN A 95 17.81 10.04 -5.78
CA ASN A 95 18.81 11.11 -5.77
C ASN A 95 20.19 10.62 -6.16
N THR A 96 20.53 9.37 -5.78
CA THR A 96 21.80 8.75 -6.17
C THR A 96 21.86 8.48 -7.67
N ALA A 97 20.80 7.88 -8.23
CA ALA A 97 20.70 7.55 -9.65
C ALA A 97 20.72 8.80 -10.55
N LEU A 98 20.03 9.88 -10.10
CA LEU A 98 19.94 11.15 -10.82
C LEU A 98 21.17 12.06 -10.59
N GLY A 99 22.04 11.73 -9.63
CA GLY A 99 23.20 12.55 -9.26
C GLY A 99 22.79 13.86 -8.57
N TYR A 100 21.63 13.95 -7.96
CA TYR A 100 21.11 15.15 -7.35
C TYR A 100 21.60 15.35 -5.92
N SER A 101 21.95 16.60 -5.59
CA SER A 101 22.45 16.97 -4.27
C SER A 101 21.97 18.38 -3.87
N GLY A 102 22.06 18.69 -2.59
CA GLY A 102 21.67 20.03 -2.09
C GLY A 102 20.21 20.38 -2.41
N ASN A 103 20.01 21.48 -3.11
CA ASN A 103 18.68 21.99 -3.48
C ASN A 103 18.05 21.25 -4.68
N ASP A 104 18.86 20.54 -5.44
CA ASP A 104 18.38 19.80 -6.63
C ASP A 104 17.77 18.44 -6.26
N LYS A 105 17.94 18.00 -5.02
CA LYS A 105 17.38 16.73 -4.55
C LYS A 105 15.88 16.65 -4.77
N VAL A 106 15.44 15.50 -5.24
CA VAL A 106 14.04 15.07 -5.12
C VAL A 106 13.70 15.01 -3.63
N LYS A 107 12.69 15.76 -3.22
CA LYS A 107 12.18 15.80 -1.85
C LYS A 107 11.00 14.88 -1.74
N VAL A 108 11.03 13.98 -0.79
CA VAL A 108 9.92 13.10 -0.48
C VAL A 108 9.54 13.30 0.97
N LEU A 109 8.30 13.68 1.24
CA LEU A 109 7.76 13.83 2.59
C LEU A 109 6.70 12.76 2.82
N TYR A 110 6.89 11.98 3.88
CA TYR A 110 5.87 11.06 4.37
C TYR A 110 5.08 11.73 5.49
N SER A 111 3.77 11.82 5.29
CA SER A 111 2.79 12.32 6.26
C SER A 111 1.72 11.26 6.49
N ALA A 112 1.19 11.16 7.69
CA ALA A 112 0.12 10.22 8.01
C ALA A 112 -0.63 10.65 9.28
N PRO A 113 -1.87 10.21 9.49
CA PRO A 113 -2.59 10.42 10.73
C PRO A 113 -1.80 9.90 11.94
N ASP A 114 -1.86 10.64 13.04
CA ASP A 114 -1.30 10.19 14.33
C ASP A 114 -2.12 9.03 14.90
N GLU A 115 -3.43 9.10 14.74
CA GLU A 115 -4.34 8.00 14.99
C GLU A 115 -4.53 7.21 13.70
N ASN A 116 -4.12 5.94 13.72
CA ASN A 116 -4.21 5.09 12.54
C ASN A 116 -5.64 5.01 12.01
N ASP A 117 -5.77 5.08 10.69
CA ASP A 117 -7.04 5.00 9.98
C ASP A 117 -8.05 6.13 10.30
N ASN A 118 -7.58 7.26 10.85
CA ASN A 118 -8.41 8.43 11.08
C ASN A 118 -8.64 9.20 9.77
N ILE A 119 -9.88 9.15 9.29
CA ILE A 119 -10.32 9.75 8.02
C ILE A 119 -10.14 11.26 8.04
N ASP A 120 -10.64 11.94 9.09
CA ASP A 120 -10.61 13.40 9.17
C ASP A 120 -9.18 13.94 9.23
N GLN A 121 -8.29 13.26 9.97
CA GLN A 121 -6.89 13.63 9.99
C GLN A 121 -6.23 13.44 8.61
N GLN A 122 -6.56 12.38 7.88
CA GLN A 122 -5.99 12.16 6.55
C GLN A 122 -6.46 13.23 5.55
N VAL A 123 -7.74 13.62 5.59
CA VAL A 123 -8.27 14.70 4.75
C VAL A 123 -7.57 16.01 5.06
N ASN A 124 -7.38 16.36 6.34
CA ASN A 124 -6.66 17.58 6.75
C ASN A 124 -5.20 17.57 6.29
N ILE A 125 -4.51 16.43 6.40
CA ILE A 125 -3.14 16.28 5.89
C ILE A 125 -3.10 16.51 4.39
N LEU A 126 -4.07 15.97 3.64
CA LEU A 126 -4.13 16.15 2.20
C LEU A 126 -4.35 17.62 1.81
N ASP A 127 -5.21 18.36 2.55
CA ASP A 127 -5.39 19.80 2.36
C ASP A 127 -4.09 20.58 2.63
N GLU A 128 -3.36 20.23 3.69
CA GLU A 128 -2.07 20.85 4.01
C GLU A 128 -1.02 20.57 2.95
N GLU A 129 -0.97 19.35 2.42
CA GLU A 129 -0.02 18.97 1.38
C GLU A 129 -0.37 19.65 0.04
N LEU A 130 -1.65 19.76 -0.31
CA LEU A 130 -2.09 20.52 -1.48
C LEU A 130 -1.66 21.99 -1.40
N ALA A 131 -1.74 22.61 -0.23
CA ALA A 131 -1.31 23.99 -0.01
C ALA A 131 0.21 24.18 -0.18
N ARG A 132 1.02 23.12 -0.13
CA ARG A 132 2.46 23.13 -0.41
C ARG A 132 2.80 22.97 -1.88
N TYR A 133 1.81 22.74 -2.73
CA TYR A 133 1.96 22.53 -4.17
C TYR A 133 2.98 21.43 -4.53
N PRO A 134 2.78 20.19 -4.10
CA PRO A 134 3.67 19.08 -4.49
C PRO A 134 3.59 18.83 -6.00
N ASP A 135 4.66 18.28 -6.54
CA ASP A 135 4.67 17.86 -7.94
C ASP A 135 3.90 16.57 -8.16
N VAL A 136 3.76 15.77 -7.11
CA VAL A 136 3.04 14.49 -7.08
C VAL A 136 2.48 14.25 -5.69
N ILE A 137 1.27 13.74 -5.63
CA ILE A 137 0.69 13.16 -4.40
C ILE A 137 0.63 11.64 -4.58
N ALA A 138 1.16 10.94 -3.59
CA ALA A 138 1.00 9.51 -3.45
C ALA A 138 0.21 9.22 -2.17
N ILE A 139 -0.89 8.46 -2.25
CA ILE A 139 -1.78 8.26 -1.11
C ILE A 139 -2.22 6.80 -0.97
N SER A 140 -2.25 6.31 0.29
CA SER A 140 -3.01 5.15 0.69
C SER A 140 -4.25 5.63 1.42
N SER A 141 -5.39 5.60 0.76
CA SER A 141 -6.64 6.17 1.30
C SER A 141 -7.19 5.33 2.45
N VAL A 142 -7.59 5.98 3.54
CA VAL A 142 -8.35 5.33 4.62
C VAL A 142 -9.73 4.97 4.13
N ASP A 143 -10.43 5.94 3.54
CA ASP A 143 -11.72 5.78 2.89
C ASP A 143 -11.62 6.13 1.41
N ALA A 144 -12.24 5.31 0.55
CA ALA A 144 -12.11 5.45 -0.90
C ALA A 144 -12.80 6.72 -1.45
N SER A 145 -13.72 7.33 -0.70
CA SER A 145 -14.54 8.48 -1.13
C SER A 145 -14.24 9.77 -0.38
N ALA A 146 -13.72 9.70 0.83
CA ALA A 146 -13.55 10.86 1.71
C ALA A 146 -12.64 11.96 1.13
N CYS A 147 -11.67 11.60 0.29
CA CYS A 147 -10.71 12.54 -0.31
C CYS A 147 -11.11 13.06 -1.70
N SER A 148 -12.33 12.81 -2.17
CA SER A 148 -12.73 13.13 -3.55
C SER A 148 -12.60 14.61 -3.90
N VAL A 149 -12.97 15.50 -2.97
CA VAL A 149 -12.86 16.96 -3.15
C VAL A 149 -11.40 17.40 -3.30
N GLN A 150 -10.54 16.87 -2.47
CA GLN A 150 -9.10 17.16 -2.50
C GLN A 150 -8.45 16.61 -3.78
N PHE A 151 -8.93 15.48 -4.25
CA PHE A 151 -8.47 14.91 -5.51
C PHE A 151 -8.89 15.78 -6.71
N ASP A 152 -10.12 16.29 -6.70
CA ASP A 152 -10.56 17.26 -7.73
C ASP A 152 -9.65 18.49 -7.72
N LEU A 153 -9.36 19.05 -6.55
CA LEU A 153 -8.44 20.19 -6.39
C LEU A 153 -7.02 19.87 -6.89
N ALA A 154 -6.51 18.70 -6.59
CA ALA A 154 -5.19 18.26 -7.08
C ALA A 154 -5.15 18.24 -8.61
N ILE A 155 -6.16 17.66 -9.24
CA ILE A 155 -6.26 17.54 -10.71
C ILE A 155 -6.43 18.93 -11.35
N GLU A 156 -7.27 19.80 -10.80
CA GLU A 156 -7.44 21.19 -11.26
C GLU A 156 -6.13 21.98 -11.21
N ASN A 157 -5.28 21.71 -10.22
CA ASN A 157 -3.95 22.30 -10.09
C ASN A 157 -2.87 21.59 -10.90
N GLY A 158 -3.21 20.52 -11.64
CA GLY A 158 -2.28 19.74 -12.45
C GLY A 158 -1.35 18.85 -11.64
N ILE A 159 -1.72 18.52 -10.40
CA ILE A 159 -0.97 17.64 -9.50
C ILE A 159 -1.44 16.21 -9.72
N PRO A 160 -0.62 15.32 -10.29
CA PRO A 160 -0.97 13.93 -10.48
C PRO A 160 -1.04 13.18 -9.15
N ILE A 161 -1.99 12.23 -9.08
CA ILE A 161 -2.21 11.38 -7.92
C ILE A 161 -1.84 9.94 -8.26
N VAL A 162 -1.12 9.30 -7.36
CA VAL A 162 -0.81 7.87 -7.37
C VAL A 162 -1.37 7.24 -6.10
N ALA A 163 -2.07 6.13 -6.23
CA ALA A 163 -2.53 5.37 -5.08
C ALA A 163 -1.59 4.20 -4.77
N PHE A 164 -1.47 3.86 -3.50
CA PHE A 164 -0.71 2.68 -3.08
C PHE A 164 -1.43 1.96 -1.92
N ASP A 165 -1.00 0.74 -1.59
CA ASP A 165 -1.52 -0.12 -0.52
C ASP A 165 -3.04 -0.33 -0.61
N SER A 166 -3.86 0.51 0.03
CA SER A 166 -5.32 0.43 -0.04
C SER A 166 -5.87 0.70 -1.43
N GLY A 167 -5.17 1.50 -2.20
CA GLY A 167 -5.70 1.99 -3.48
C GLY A 167 -6.78 3.04 -3.29
N ASN A 168 -7.41 3.41 -4.39
CA ASN A 168 -8.59 4.27 -4.45
C ASN A 168 -9.22 4.16 -5.83
N SER A 169 -10.54 4.20 -5.92
CA SER A 169 -11.31 4.07 -7.15
C SER A 169 -11.57 5.38 -7.89
N TYR A 170 -11.01 6.50 -7.44
CA TYR A 170 -11.15 7.80 -8.07
C TYR A 170 -10.58 7.78 -9.51
N GLN A 171 -11.37 8.29 -10.49
CA GLN A 171 -11.13 8.08 -11.93
C GLN A 171 -9.80 8.64 -12.45
N ASN A 172 -9.28 9.71 -11.82
CA ASN A 172 -8.10 10.41 -12.29
C ASN A 172 -6.80 9.98 -11.59
N ILE A 173 -6.82 8.87 -10.83
CA ILE A 173 -5.61 8.28 -10.31
C ILE A 173 -4.76 7.75 -11.47
N GLN A 174 -3.51 8.20 -11.55
CA GLN A 174 -2.61 7.90 -12.66
C GLN A 174 -2.10 6.46 -12.63
N SER A 175 -1.92 5.92 -11.43
CA SER A 175 -1.44 4.56 -11.20
C SER A 175 -1.80 4.10 -9.80
N THR A 176 -2.00 2.79 -9.63
CA THR A 176 -2.21 2.17 -8.33
C THR A 176 -1.20 1.05 -8.13
N CYS A 177 -0.45 1.12 -7.02
CA CYS A 177 0.48 0.08 -6.59
C CYS A 177 -0.06 -0.60 -5.35
N LYS A 178 -0.64 -1.78 -5.49
CA LYS A 178 -1.19 -2.55 -4.37
C LYS A 178 -1.06 -4.06 -4.59
N THR A 179 -1.23 -4.81 -3.52
CA THR A 179 -1.41 -6.25 -3.59
C THR A 179 -2.66 -6.58 -4.41
N ASN A 180 -2.62 -7.63 -5.24
CA ASN A 180 -3.84 -8.24 -5.75
C ASN A 180 -4.56 -8.93 -4.59
N ASN A 181 -5.40 -8.19 -3.89
CA ASN A 181 -6.02 -8.62 -2.64
C ASN A 181 -7.00 -9.78 -2.82
N ILE A 182 -7.69 -9.82 -3.95
CA ILE A 182 -8.59 -10.94 -4.28
C ILE A 182 -7.78 -12.22 -4.42
N GLU A 183 -6.72 -12.22 -5.23
CA GLU A 183 -5.89 -13.40 -5.47
C GLU A 183 -5.13 -13.84 -4.21
N ALA A 184 -4.61 -12.89 -3.43
CA ALA A 184 -3.93 -13.17 -2.18
C ALA A 184 -4.89 -13.83 -1.17
N ALA A 185 -6.11 -13.32 -1.04
CA ALA A 185 -7.13 -13.88 -0.17
C ALA A 185 -7.62 -15.25 -0.65
N THR A 186 -7.84 -15.41 -1.95
CA THR A 186 -8.16 -16.71 -2.58
C THR A 186 -7.09 -17.75 -2.25
N THR A 187 -5.83 -17.43 -2.48
CA THR A 187 -4.68 -18.30 -2.19
C THR A 187 -4.59 -18.65 -0.71
N GLY A 188 -4.74 -17.63 0.16
CA GLY A 188 -4.74 -17.84 1.61
C GLY A 188 -5.87 -18.77 2.07
N THR A 189 -7.07 -18.56 1.55
CA THR A 189 -8.26 -19.38 1.87
C THR A 189 -8.09 -20.82 1.43
N LYS A 190 -7.60 -21.05 0.22
CA LYS A 190 -7.29 -22.39 -0.27
C LYS A 190 -6.33 -23.12 0.66
N ASN A 191 -5.18 -22.52 0.95
CA ASN A 191 -4.18 -23.11 1.85
C ASN A 191 -4.72 -23.34 3.26
N PHE A 192 -5.57 -22.45 3.76
CA PHE A 192 -6.22 -22.61 5.06
C PHE A 192 -7.19 -23.79 5.07
N CYS A 193 -8.09 -23.87 4.07
CA CYS A 193 -9.07 -24.96 3.97
C CYS A 193 -8.40 -26.33 3.83
N GLU A 194 -7.33 -26.44 3.03
CA GLU A 194 -6.52 -27.66 2.94
C GLU A 194 -5.99 -28.08 4.31
N LYS A 195 -5.50 -27.12 5.11
CA LYS A 195 -4.95 -27.41 6.46
C LYS A 195 -5.99 -27.86 7.48
N ILE A 196 -7.22 -27.39 7.37
CA ILE A 196 -8.32 -27.81 8.26
C ILE A 196 -9.08 -29.05 7.72
N GLY A 197 -8.64 -29.62 6.58
CA GLY A 197 -9.26 -30.80 5.98
C GLY A 197 -10.56 -30.50 5.24
N ASP A 198 -10.69 -29.33 4.65
CA ASP A 198 -11.81 -28.86 3.82
C ASP A 198 -13.18 -28.99 4.47
N SER A 199 -13.27 -28.91 5.78
CA SER A 199 -14.52 -29.01 6.53
C SER A 199 -14.43 -28.30 7.88
N GLY A 200 -15.50 -27.59 8.25
CA GLY A 200 -15.59 -26.94 9.56
C GLY A 200 -16.34 -25.62 9.54
N GLU A 201 -16.40 -25.01 10.71
CA GLU A 201 -16.96 -23.69 10.93
C GLU A 201 -15.82 -22.71 11.19
N ILE A 202 -15.89 -21.55 10.53
CA ILE A 202 -14.88 -20.50 10.68
C ILE A 202 -15.54 -19.15 10.99
N LEU A 203 -14.78 -18.30 11.66
CA LEU A 203 -15.12 -16.91 11.88
C LEU A 203 -14.22 -16.07 10.98
N LEU A 204 -14.81 -15.12 10.27
CA LEU A 204 -14.09 -14.20 9.40
C LEU A 204 -13.88 -12.86 10.12
N LEU A 205 -12.62 -12.46 10.32
CA LEU A 205 -12.26 -11.13 10.82
C LEU A 205 -11.84 -10.25 9.65
N VAL A 206 -12.54 -9.14 9.46
CA VAL A 206 -12.26 -8.13 8.43
C VAL A 206 -11.80 -6.85 9.12
N HIS A 207 -10.72 -6.25 8.64
CA HIS A 207 -10.09 -5.13 9.36
C HIS A 207 -10.89 -3.83 9.33
N ASP A 208 -11.67 -3.56 8.26
CA ASP A 208 -12.58 -2.43 8.19
C ASP A 208 -13.70 -2.65 7.15
N THR A 209 -14.69 -1.76 7.13
CA THR A 209 -15.82 -1.80 6.18
C THR A 209 -15.65 -0.85 4.99
N VAL A 210 -14.66 0.04 5.01
CA VAL A 210 -14.58 1.17 4.08
C VAL A 210 -13.48 1.04 3.03
N SER A 211 -12.36 0.40 3.35
CA SER A 211 -11.23 0.29 2.44
C SER A 211 -11.46 -0.74 1.32
N ASP A 212 -10.93 -0.44 0.13
CA ASP A 212 -10.96 -1.39 -0.99
C ASP A 212 -10.21 -2.68 -0.66
N THR A 213 -9.12 -2.59 0.10
CA THR A 213 -8.33 -3.75 0.57
C THR A 213 -9.16 -4.74 1.36
N ALA A 214 -9.99 -4.25 2.31
CA ALA A 214 -10.87 -5.08 3.12
C ALA A 214 -11.91 -5.78 2.25
N LYS A 215 -12.61 -5.01 1.41
CA LYS A 215 -13.66 -5.52 0.52
C LYS A 215 -13.14 -6.57 -0.46
N GLU A 216 -11.97 -6.32 -1.07
CA GLU A 216 -11.35 -7.24 -2.01
C GLU A 216 -10.92 -8.56 -1.33
N ARG A 217 -10.33 -8.49 -0.14
CA ARG A 217 -9.93 -9.68 0.62
C ARG A 217 -11.14 -10.50 1.07
N GLU A 218 -12.17 -9.83 1.60
CA GLU A 218 -13.42 -10.49 1.96
C GLU A 218 -14.05 -11.19 0.76
N ALA A 219 -14.12 -10.52 -0.38
CA ALA A 219 -14.64 -11.10 -1.62
C ALA A 219 -13.82 -12.32 -2.06
N GLY A 220 -12.49 -12.23 -2.04
CA GLY A 220 -11.60 -13.34 -2.38
C GLY A 220 -11.83 -14.57 -1.49
N ILE A 221 -11.98 -14.36 -0.18
CA ILE A 221 -12.28 -15.44 0.78
C ILE A 221 -13.64 -16.06 0.47
N LYS A 222 -14.70 -15.26 0.42
CA LYS A 222 -16.07 -15.75 0.22
C LYS A 222 -16.25 -16.47 -1.12
N ASN A 223 -15.65 -15.94 -2.18
CA ASN A 223 -15.72 -16.54 -3.51
C ASN A 223 -15.01 -17.90 -3.55
N GLU A 224 -13.82 -18.00 -2.94
CA GLU A 224 -13.08 -19.26 -2.89
C GLU A 224 -13.84 -20.32 -2.08
N LEU A 225 -14.35 -19.95 -0.91
CA LEU A 225 -15.16 -20.87 -0.10
C LEU A 225 -16.38 -21.38 -0.86
N ALA A 226 -17.12 -20.48 -1.49
CA ALA A 226 -18.33 -20.85 -2.24
C ALA A 226 -18.04 -21.74 -3.44
N ALA A 227 -16.92 -21.54 -4.12
CA ALA A 227 -16.60 -22.27 -5.34
C ALA A 227 -15.97 -23.65 -5.07
N ASN A 228 -15.10 -23.75 -4.06
CA ASN A 228 -14.19 -24.88 -3.91
C ASN A 228 -14.27 -25.60 -2.56
N HIS A 229 -14.87 -24.98 -1.53
CA HIS A 229 -14.88 -25.51 -0.16
C HIS A 229 -16.28 -25.55 0.46
N PRO A 230 -17.24 -26.33 -0.14
CA PRO A 230 -18.65 -26.30 0.26
C PRO A 230 -18.94 -26.80 1.68
N ASN A 231 -17.98 -27.50 2.31
CA ASN A 231 -18.11 -27.99 3.67
C ASN A 231 -17.47 -27.07 4.72
N VAL A 232 -16.95 -25.92 4.30
CA VAL A 232 -16.43 -24.88 5.20
C VAL A 232 -17.44 -23.75 5.26
N THR A 233 -17.95 -23.47 6.46
CA THR A 233 -19.03 -22.50 6.68
C THR A 233 -18.49 -21.29 7.45
N VAL A 234 -18.70 -20.09 6.94
CA VAL A 234 -18.50 -18.85 7.71
C VAL A 234 -19.70 -18.67 8.62
N THR A 235 -19.51 -18.82 9.92
CA THR A 235 -20.58 -18.65 10.94
C THR A 235 -20.84 -17.20 11.25
N GLU A 236 -19.79 -16.38 11.19
CA GLU A 236 -19.88 -14.95 11.49
C GLU A 236 -18.78 -14.18 10.73
N THR A 237 -19.10 -12.95 10.34
CA THR A 237 -18.13 -11.97 9.86
C THR A 237 -18.10 -10.79 10.83
N ILE A 238 -16.94 -10.52 11.40
CA ILE A 238 -16.71 -9.41 12.33
C ILE A 238 -15.84 -8.37 11.67
N TYR A 239 -16.28 -7.13 11.65
CA TYR A 239 -15.53 -5.98 11.18
C TYR A 239 -14.90 -5.25 12.37
N LEU A 240 -13.58 -5.11 12.34
CA LEU A 240 -12.84 -4.59 13.51
C LEU A 240 -13.11 -3.10 13.77
N ASP A 241 -13.43 -2.33 12.74
CA ASP A 241 -13.85 -0.92 12.83
C ASP A 241 -15.24 -0.72 13.42
N GLN A 242 -15.99 -1.78 13.65
CA GLN A 242 -17.33 -1.77 14.28
C GLN A 242 -17.32 -2.31 15.71
N LEU A 243 -16.16 -2.70 16.23
CA LEU A 243 -16.04 -3.14 17.62
C LEU A 243 -15.90 -1.92 18.54
N GLU A 244 -16.73 -1.89 19.61
CA GLU A 244 -16.65 -0.90 20.68
C GLU A 244 -15.52 -1.19 21.68
#